data_a956b623fa424641081823d5efbeee4f
#
_entry.id   a956b623fa424641081823d5efbeee4f
#
_cell.length_a   1.000
_cell.length_b   1.000
_cell.length_c   1.000
_cell.angle_alpha   90.00
_cell.angle_beta   90.00
_cell.angle_gamma   90.00
#
_symmetry.space_group_name_H-M   'P 1'
#
loop_
_entity.id
_entity.type
_entity.pdbx_description
1 polymer ?
#
loop_
_entity_poly.entity_id
_entity_poly.type
_entity_poly.pdbx_seq_one_letter_code
_entity_poly.pdbx_strand_id
1 'polypeptide(L)'
;MQTNQQLAQTSVVLGCFYLLGLWAIAQGMAQRSGGSAHPKIALLISLVTLAGLYYFSQVADDLHARMLILNIAMALLLMLGVVAVFRNRQSADLFERILRGSFLCFVAYSFIRPLVIAIAIERGPSVELTQSPLWLLMLAANLLLSLWFIGVLLVVTFREVLLTVKKERDLDPLTLLLNRRAFFEQAPARIQRSRHGLWALLICDVDHFKQINDTLGHAAGDEVLRSVAKVLVSNTRHTDLVVRLGGEEFVVLLNCDSLHCACVVADRMREQFAEGGSAMRQKLTASFGVVVLESAQQLQSAIDQADALLYLAKRTGRNKVVSAPVTEKPADLLATAC
;
A
#
# COMPACT_ATOMS: atom_id res chain seq x y z
N MET A 1 18.89 14.05 43.24
CA MET A 1 17.62 14.77 43.26
C MET A 1 17.85 16.17 42.69
N GLN A 2 17.18 16.50 41.57
CA GLN A 2 17.20 17.88 41.07
C GLN A 2 16.43 18.76 42.08
N THR A 3 16.99 19.91 42.45
CA THR A 3 16.31 20.86 43.30
C THR A 3 15.09 21.43 42.56
N ASN A 4 14.02 21.88 43.29
CA ASN A 4 12.82 22.51 42.68
C ASN A 4 13.19 23.66 41.73
N GLN A 5 14.26 24.38 41.99
CA GLN A 5 14.82 25.43 41.13
C GLN A 5 15.34 24.90 39.77
N GLN A 6 16.04 23.75 39.74
CA GLN A 6 16.51 23.14 38.49
C GLN A 6 15.34 22.62 37.63
N LEU A 7 14.32 22.02 38.27
CA LEU A 7 13.09 21.59 37.59
C LEU A 7 12.30 22.79 37.05
N ALA A 8 12.27 23.92 37.74
CA ALA A 8 11.64 25.14 37.26
C ALA A 8 12.34 25.73 36.03
N GLN A 9 13.68 25.73 36.01
CA GLN A 9 14.47 26.24 34.87
C GLN A 9 14.34 25.38 33.59
N THR A 10 14.20 24.07 33.76
CA THR A 10 14.10 23.16 32.61
C THR A 10 12.68 22.90 32.11
N SER A 11 11.66 23.28 32.91
CA SER A 11 10.24 22.97 32.63
C SER A 11 9.74 23.54 31.29
N VAL A 12 10.14 24.76 30.93
CA VAL A 12 9.73 25.41 29.67
C VAL A 12 10.36 24.69 28.45
N VAL A 13 11.65 24.38 28.51
CA VAL A 13 12.37 23.71 27.44
C VAL A 13 11.81 22.29 27.21
N LEU A 14 11.64 21.54 28.30
CA LEU A 14 11.01 20.20 28.24
C LEU A 14 9.57 20.28 27.73
N GLY A 15 8.82 21.32 28.16
CA GLY A 15 7.47 21.61 27.68
C GLY A 15 7.42 21.82 26.17
N CYS A 16 8.36 22.57 25.58
CA CYS A 16 8.44 22.76 24.13
C CYS A 16 8.56 21.42 23.38
N PHE A 17 9.52 20.56 23.74
CA PHE A 17 9.72 19.27 23.11
C PHE A 17 8.49 18.36 23.28
N TYR A 18 7.88 18.38 24.46
CA TYR A 18 6.72 17.56 24.76
C TYR A 18 5.49 17.98 23.94
N LEU A 19 5.18 19.27 23.87
CA LEU A 19 4.05 19.80 23.09
C LEU A 19 4.26 19.56 21.59
N LEU A 20 5.48 19.76 21.09
CA LEU A 20 5.82 19.48 19.69
C LEU A 20 5.62 18.02 19.35
N GLY A 21 6.09 17.10 20.20
CA GLY A 21 5.93 15.66 20.01
C GLY A 21 4.46 15.23 19.97
N LEU A 22 3.64 15.75 20.89
CA LEU A 22 2.20 15.45 20.93
C LEU A 22 1.45 15.99 19.72
N TRP A 23 1.76 17.20 19.30
CA TRP A 23 1.18 17.74 18.07
C TRP A 23 1.62 16.94 16.84
N ALA A 24 2.89 16.52 16.76
CA ALA A 24 3.37 15.69 15.67
C ALA A 24 2.62 14.33 15.58
N ILE A 25 2.32 13.71 16.72
CA ILE A 25 1.48 12.51 16.80
C ILE A 25 0.07 12.79 16.27
N ALA A 26 -0.58 13.85 16.76
CA ALA A 26 -1.93 14.24 16.35
C ALA A 26 -1.97 14.58 14.84
N GLN A 27 -0.98 15.30 14.33
CA GLN A 27 -0.84 15.66 12.92
C GLN A 27 -0.60 14.41 12.04
N GLY A 28 0.27 13.50 12.46
CA GLY A 28 0.53 12.25 11.75
C GLY A 28 -0.74 11.40 11.63
N MET A 29 -1.49 11.24 12.72
CA MET A 29 -2.78 10.52 12.70
C MET A 29 -3.83 11.22 11.83
N ALA A 30 -3.88 12.57 11.85
CA ALA A 30 -4.78 13.34 11.00
C ALA A 30 -4.43 13.19 9.51
N GLN A 31 -3.14 13.28 9.15
CA GLN A 31 -2.67 13.12 7.76
C GLN A 31 -2.96 11.72 7.20
N ARG A 32 -2.75 10.67 7.99
CA ARG A 32 -3.12 9.28 7.61
C ARG A 32 -4.61 9.16 7.28
N SER A 33 -5.45 9.97 7.91
CA SER A 33 -6.89 10.02 7.66
C SER A 33 -7.32 11.05 6.60
N GLY A 34 -6.36 11.66 5.89
CA GLY A 34 -6.62 12.66 4.85
C GLY A 34 -7.03 14.03 5.40
N GLY A 35 -6.70 14.34 6.66
CA GLY A 35 -7.04 15.59 7.34
C GLY A 35 -5.80 16.35 7.86
N SER A 36 -6.06 17.32 8.74
CA SER A 36 -5.02 18.11 9.40
C SER A 36 -5.42 18.36 10.87
N ALA A 37 -4.45 18.35 11.76
CA ALA A 37 -4.61 18.70 13.18
C ALA A 37 -4.49 20.22 13.45
N HIS A 38 -4.96 21.05 12.53
CA HIS A 38 -5.08 22.50 12.67
C HIS A 38 -3.85 23.21 13.27
N PRO A 39 -2.74 23.38 12.52
CA PRO A 39 -1.46 23.86 13.05
C PRO A 39 -1.55 25.22 13.75
N LYS A 40 -2.42 26.11 13.31
CA LYS A 40 -2.63 27.43 13.95
C LYS A 40 -3.21 27.30 15.36
N ILE A 41 -4.16 26.38 15.56
CA ILE A 41 -4.76 26.12 16.87
C ILE A 41 -3.73 25.42 17.78
N ALA A 42 -2.98 24.47 17.26
CA ALA A 42 -1.91 23.80 18.00
C ALA A 42 -0.83 24.78 18.44
N LEU A 43 -0.44 25.72 17.59
CA LEU A 43 0.51 26.79 17.92
C LEU A 43 -0.03 27.69 19.05
N LEU A 44 -1.30 28.10 18.99
CA LEU A 44 -1.94 28.91 20.01
C LEU A 44 -1.96 28.19 21.37
N ILE A 45 -2.40 26.94 21.40
CA ILE A 45 -2.40 26.11 22.62
C ILE A 45 -0.98 26.01 23.19
N SER A 46 0.01 25.74 22.34
CA SER A 46 1.41 25.61 22.76
C SER A 46 1.96 26.91 23.35
N LEU A 47 1.71 28.06 22.71
CA LEU A 47 2.17 29.36 23.19
C LEU A 47 1.53 29.73 24.56
N VAL A 48 0.21 29.53 24.71
CA VAL A 48 -0.49 29.78 26.00
C VAL A 48 0.08 28.86 27.09
N THR A 49 0.32 27.57 26.75
CA THR A 49 0.88 26.60 27.70
C THR A 49 2.29 26.98 28.13
N LEU A 50 3.15 27.38 27.20
CA LEU A 50 4.53 27.79 27.50
C LEU A 50 4.57 29.07 28.34
N ALA A 51 3.72 30.04 28.04
CA ALA A 51 3.59 31.25 28.84
C ALA A 51 3.13 30.93 30.29
N GLY A 52 2.14 30.02 30.45
CA GLY A 52 1.70 29.54 31.75
C GLY A 52 2.80 28.77 32.48
N LEU A 53 3.51 27.87 31.81
CA LEU A 53 4.66 27.16 32.40
C LEU A 53 5.75 28.13 32.86
N TYR A 54 6.06 29.14 32.05
CA TYR A 54 7.02 30.18 32.44
C TYR A 54 6.53 30.95 33.69
N TYR A 55 5.29 31.42 33.69
CA TYR A 55 4.73 32.16 34.82
C TYR A 55 4.74 31.34 36.12
N PHE A 56 4.23 30.10 36.07
CA PHE A 56 4.15 29.23 37.26
C PHE A 56 5.50 28.56 37.61
N SER A 57 6.53 28.74 36.81
CA SER A 57 7.88 28.27 37.14
C SER A 57 8.79 29.37 37.69
N GLN A 58 8.62 30.63 37.20
CA GLN A 58 9.55 31.73 37.53
C GLN A 58 8.92 32.79 38.42
N VAL A 59 7.58 32.96 38.39
CA VAL A 59 6.89 34.05 39.12
C VAL A 59 6.13 33.52 40.32
N ALA A 60 5.27 32.53 40.15
CA ALA A 60 4.39 32.04 41.22
C ALA A 60 4.88 30.77 41.91
N ASP A 61 5.89 30.09 41.36
CA ASP A 61 6.45 28.76 41.77
C ASP A 61 5.37 27.75 42.23
N ASP A 62 4.36 27.56 41.40
CA ASP A 62 3.26 26.62 41.64
C ASP A 62 3.41 25.34 40.83
N LEU A 63 3.84 24.25 41.46
CA LEU A 63 4.02 22.94 40.85
C LEU A 63 2.68 22.35 40.37
N HIS A 64 1.58 22.56 41.11
CA HIS A 64 0.26 22.02 40.75
C HIS A 64 -0.25 22.63 39.45
N ALA A 65 -0.17 23.97 39.33
CA ALA A 65 -0.57 24.69 38.13
C ALA A 65 0.25 24.26 36.91
N ARG A 66 1.57 24.07 37.07
CA ARG A 66 2.44 23.52 35.98
C ARG A 66 1.98 22.16 35.52
N MET A 67 1.70 21.25 36.47
CA MET A 67 1.25 19.89 36.17
C MET A 67 -0.11 19.90 35.44
N LEU A 68 -1.07 20.68 35.92
CA LEU A 68 -2.41 20.75 35.32
C LEU A 68 -2.37 21.36 33.92
N ILE A 69 -1.71 22.52 33.75
CA ILE A 69 -1.62 23.19 32.43
C ILE A 69 -1.01 22.28 31.38
N LEU A 70 0.09 21.59 31.69
CA LEU A 70 0.75 20.69 30.74
C LEU A 70 -0.14 19.51 30.38
N ASN A 71 -0.83 18.90 31.34
CA ASN A 71 -1.71 17.76 31.09
C ASN A 71 -2.97 18.14 30.30
N ILE A 72 -3.54 19.32 30.53
CA ILE A 72 -4.68 19.85 29.77
C ILE A 72 -4.25 20.14 28.34
N ALA A 73 -3.10 20.80 28.14
CA ALA A 73 -2.57 21.05 26.80
C ALA A 73 -2.32 19.78 26.01
N MET A 74 -1.81 18.73 26.67
CA MET A 74 -1.63 17.39 26.06
C MET A 74 -2.95 16.86 25.52
N ALA A 75 -4.01 16.87 26.34
CA ALA A 75 -5.33 16.38 25.95
C ALA A 75 -5.90 17.19 24.77
N LEU A 76 -5.77 18.51 24.80
CA LEU A 76 -6.25 19.40 23.75
C LEU A 76 -5.49 19.21 22.42
N LEU A 77 -4.16 19.08 22.45
CA LEU A 77 -3.37 18.85 21.24
C LEU A 77 -3.69 17.52 20.58
N LEU A 78 -3.81 16.44 21.36
CA LEU A 78 -4.17 15.14 20.83
C LEU A 78 -5.60 15.13 20.27
N MET A 79 -6.52 15.86 20.90
CA MET A 79 -7.91 15.98 20.43
C MET A 79 -8.02 16.61 19.03
N LEU A 80 -7.08 17.48 18.63
CA LEU A 80 -7.07 18.06 17.28
C LEU A 80 -6.95 16.98 16.19
N GLY A 81 -6.30 15.85 16.48
CA GLY A 81 -6.18 14.72 15.54
C GLY A 81 -7.46 13.87 15.45
N VAL A 82 -8.28 13.83 16.50
CA VAL A 82 -9.45 12.95 16.60
C VAL A 82 -10.48 13.22 15.51
N VAL A 83 -10.79 14.49 15.23
CA VAL A 83 -11.78 14.90 14.23
C VAL A 83 -11.45 14.33 12.85
N ALA A 84 -10.17 14.38 12.46
CA ALA A 84 -9.72 13.82 11.19
C ALA A 84 -9.84 12.30 11.15
N VAL A 85 -9.51 11.62 12.25
CA VAL A 85 -9.59 10.14 12.38
C VAL A 85 -11.03 9.64 12.20
N PHE A 86 -12.03 10.38 12.72
CA PHE A 86 -13.45 10.02 12.58
C PHE A 86 -14.05 10.37 11.21
N ARG A 87 -13.52 11.37 10.52
CA ARG A 87 -14.05 11.84 9.24
C ARG A 87 -13.92 10.82 8.11
N ASN A 88 -12.86 10.03 8.11
CA ASN A 88 -12.62 9.03 7.06
C ASN A 88 -12.83 7.61 7.58
N ARG A 89 -14.10 7.16 7.55
CA ARG A 89 -14.49 5.80 7.98
C ARG A 89 -14.41 4.74 6.88
N GLN A 90 -14.10 5.10 5.62
CA GLN A 90 -14.12 4.15 4.52
C GLN A 90 -12.97 3.13 4.62
N SER A 91 -13.34 1.86 4.61
CA SER A 91 -12.49 0.65 4.44
C SER A 91 -11.18 0.58 5.23
N ALA A 92 -11.19 0.93 6.52
CA ALA A 92 -10.03 0.65 7.38
C ALA A 92 -9.87 -0.86 7.57
N ASP A 93 -8.72 -1.41 7.17
CA ASP A 93 -8.37 -2.79 7.47
C ASP A 93 -8.20 -2.98 9.00
N LEU A 94 -8.03 -4.23 9.44
CA LEU A 94 -7.93 -4.55 10.87
C LEU A 94 -6.79 -3.77 11.56
N PHE A 95 -5.64 -3.64 10.91
CA PHE A 95 -4.47 -2.96 11.48
C PHE A 95 -4.71 -1.46 11.66
N GLU A 96 -5.33 -0.82 10.67
CA GLU A 96 -5.70 0.59 10.75
C GLU A 96 -6.77 0.83 11.85
N ARG A 97 -7.72 -0.10 12.04
CA ARG A 97 -8.70 -0.04 13.14
C ARG A 97 -8.03 -0.16 14.51
N ILE A 98 -7.05 -1.05 14.66
CA ILE A 98 -6.28 -1.19 15.90
C ILE A 98 -5.49 0.09 16.18
N LEU A 99 -4.83 0.67 15.17
CA LEU A 99 -4.08 1.93 15.32
C LEU A 99 -4.99 3.08 15.77
N ARG A 100 -6.14 3.26 15.12
CA ARG A 100 -7.14 4.28 15.49
C ARG A 100 -7.68 4.05 16.89
N GLY A 101 -8.00 2.82 17.25
CA GLY A 101 -8.43 2.45 18.60
C GLY A 101 -7.37 2.76 19.64
N SER A 102 -6.11 2.42 19.39
CA SER A 102 -4.98 2.74 20.26
C SER A 102 -4.77 4.23 20.44
N PHE A 103 -4.90 5.02 19.37
CA PHE A 103 -4.85 6.47 19.44
C PHE A 103 -5.98 7.05 20.30
N LEU A 104 -7.22 6.58 20.12
CA LEU A 104 -8.36 7.02 20.92
C LEU A 104 -8.21 6.66 22.39
N CYS A 105 -7.68 5.48 22.72
CA CYS A 105 -7.36 5.11 24.11
C CYS A 105 -6.32 6.05 24.71
N PHE A 106 -5.28 6.43 23.93
CA PHE A 106 -4.27 7.39 24.36
C PHE A 106 -4.86 8.78 24.61
N VAL A 107 -5.74 9.24 23.71
CA VAL A 107 -6.49 10.50 23.88
C VAL A 107 -7.38 10.44 25.14
N ALA A 108 -8.17 9.39 25.32
CA ALA A 108 -9.03 9.23 26.48
C ALA A 108 -8.25 9.26 27.79
N TYR A 109 -7.12 8.54 27.84
CA TYR A 109 -6.22 8.56 28.99
C TYR A 109 -5.69 9.97 29.27
N SER A 110 -5.36 10.76 28.24
CA SER A 110 -4.87 12.14 28.40
C SER A 110 -5.90 13.09 29.01
N PHE A 111 -7.20 12.82 28.87
CA PHE A 111 -8.26 13.57 29.59
C PHE A 111 -8.49 13.06 31.01
N ILE A 112 -8.35 11.79 31.27
CA ILE A 112 -8.51 11.19 32.60
C ILE A 112 -7.41 11.69 33.56
N ARG A 113 -6.18 11.77 33.06
CA ARG A 113 -5.00 12.11 33.87
C ARG A 113 -5.08 13.44 34.59
N PRO A 114 -5.39 14.61 33.96
CA PRO A 114 -5.52 15.88 34.67
C PRO A 114 -6.67 15.89 35.69
N LEU A 115 -7.74 15.13 35.41
CA LEU A 115 -8.86 15.01 36.38
C LEU A 115 -8.42 14.27 37.65
N VAL A 116 -7.70 13.15 37.49
CA VAL A 116 -7.15 12.40 38.63
C VAL A 116 -6.16 13.28 39.44
N ILE A 117 -5.31 14.04 38.74
CA ILE A 117 -4.37 14.96 39.37
C ILE A 117 -5.14 16.03 40.18
N ALA A 118 -6.16 16.66 39.58
CA ALA A 118 -6.96 17.70 40.28
C ALA A 118 -7.61 17.16 41.55
N ILE A 119 -8.24 15.98 41.51
CA ILE A 119 -8.86 15.34 42.68
C ILE A 119 -7.80 14.97 43.75
N ALA A 120 -6.61 14.55 43.31
CA ALA A 120 -5.55 14.18 44.25
C ALA A 120 -4.92 15.40 44.94
N ILE A 121 -4.85 16.54 44.28
CA ILE A 121 -4.35 17.81 44.83
C ILE A 121 -5.25 18.31 45.98
N GLU A 122 -6.58 18.15 45.85
CA GLU A 122 -7.52 18.55 46.90
C GLU A 122 -7.31 17.74 48.20
N ARG A 123 -6.65 16.59 48.16
CA ARG A 123 -6.49 15.67 49.30
C ARG A 123 -5.14 15.76 50.02
N GLY A 124 -4.16 16.52 49.49
CA GLY A 124 -2.87 16.62 50.15
C GLY A 124 -1.83 17.44 49.38
N PRO A 125 -0.67 17.72 49.97
CA PRO A 125 0.38 18.52 49.33
C PRO A 125 1.01 17.82 48.15
N SER A 126 1.44 18.60 47.15
CA SER A 126 1.98 18.10 45.85
C SER A 126 3.22 17.21 45.98
N VAL A 127 4.05 17.42 47.00
CA VAL A 127 5.25 16.61 47.23
C VAL A 127 4.87 15.18 47.62
N GLU A 128 3.83 14.98 48.39
CA GLU A 128 3.31 13.66 48.74
C GLU A 128 2.67 12.97 47.54
N LEU A 129 2.01 13.73 46.65
CA LEU A 129 1.42 13.18 45.43
C LEU A 129 2.48 12.56 44.51
N THR A 130 3.61 13.24 44.28
CA THR A 130 4.68 12.75 43.38
C THR A 130 5.40 11.50 43.91
N GLN A 131 5.30 11.23 45.21
CA GLN A 131 5.84 10.02 45.86
C GLN A 131 4.77 8.94 46.06
N SER A 132 3.52 9.21 45.73
CA SER A 132 2.41 8.29 45.95
C SER A 132 2.42 7.12 45.00
N PRO A 133 1.93 5.93 45.41
CA PRO A 133 1.74 4.80 44.51
C PRO A 133 0.82 5.13 43.31
N LEU A 134 -0.15 6.03 43.49
CA LEU A 134 -1.05 6.49 42.44
C LEU A 134 -0.27 7.22 41.34
N TRP A 135 0.69 8.09 41.69
CA TRP A 135 1.53 8.77 40.72
C TRP A 135 2.39 7.79 39.90
N LEU A 136 3.02 6.83 40.58
CA LEU A 136 3.81 5.79 39.92
C LEU A 136 2.95 4.95 38.98
N LEU A 137 1.73 4.60 39.38
CA LEU A 137 0.77 3.87 38.57
C LEU A 137 0.39 4.67 37.30
N MET A 138 0.14 5.98 37.44
CA MET A 138 -0.17 6.86 36.31
C MET A 138 1.01 7.00 35.33
N LEU A 139 2.25 7.09 35.85
CA LEU A 139 3.45 7.11 35.01
C LEU A 139 3.64 5.78 34.26
N ALA A 140 3.47 4.67 34.97
CA ALA A 140 3.56 3.34 34.37
C ALA A 140 2.48 3.13 33.29
N ALA A 141 1.24 3.51 33.58
CA ALA A 141 0.14 3.44 32.61
C ALA A 141 0.41 4.30 31.36
N ASN A 142 0.92 5.53 31.54
CA ASN A 142 1.31 6.38 30.41
C ASN A 142 2.44 5.77 29.58
N LEU A 143 3.46 5.21 30.23
CA LEU A 143 4.58 4.55 29.54
C LEU A 143 4.10 3.34 28.74
N LEU A 144 3.32 2.46 29.37
CA LEU A 144 2.79 1.27 28.72
C LEU A 144 1.89 1.60 27.53
N LEU A 145 0.99 2.60 27.70
CA LEU A 145 0.11 3.04 26.64
C LEU A 145 0.87 3.70 25.47
N SER A 146 1.92 4.46 25.79
CA SER A 146 2.80 5.07 24.79
C SER A 146 3.59 4.01 24.03
N LEU A 147 4.18 3.03 24.72
CA LEU A 147 4.88 1.93 24.12
C LEU A 147 3.97 1.07 23.24
N TRP A 148 2.76 0.78 23.71
CA TRP A 148 1.73 0.10 22.93
C TRP A 148 1.40 0.88 21.64
N PHE A 149 1.10 2.17 21.76
CA PHE A 149 0.77 3.02 20.60
C PHE A 149 1.91 3.09 19.59
N ILE A 150 3.15 3.30 20.05
CA ILE A 150 4.33 3.32 19.21
C ILE A 150 4.54 1.97 18.54
N GLY A 151 4.39 0.86 19.26
CA GLY A 151 4.51 -0.49 18.72
C GLY A 151 3.51 -0.76 17.60
N VAL A 152 2.23 -0.41 17.82
CA VAL A 152 1.18 -0.54 16.79
C VAL A 152 1.49 0.35 15.59
N LEU A 153 1.91 1.60 15.80
CA LEU A 153 2.28 2.53 14.72
C LEU A 153 3.44 1.97 13.88
N LEU A 154 4.48 1.45 14.52
CA LEU A 154 5.63 0.85 13.83
C LEU A 154 5.19 -0.36 12.98
N VAL A 155 4.38 -1.27 13.54
CA VAL A 155 3.89 -2.45 12.81
C VAL A 155 3.08 -2.02 11.58
N VAL A 156 2.16 -1.07 11.72
CA VAL A 156 1.33 -0.58 10.61
C VAL A 156 2.19 0.09 9.54
N THR A 157 3.11 0.97 9.93
CA THR A 157 4.01 1.66 9.00
C THR A 157 4.94 0.70 8.28
N PHE A 158 5.54 -0.25 9.00
CA PHE A 158 6.41 -1.27 8.41
C PHE A 158 5.67 -2.14 7.39
N ARG A 159 4.45 -2.56 7.72
CA ARG A 159 3.58 -3.30 6.79
C ARG A 159 3.29 -2.50 5.52
N GLU A 160 2.98 -1.21 5.62
CA GLU A 160 2.74 -0.35 4.45
C GLU A 160 3.98 -0.24 3.55
N VAL A 161 5.15 -0.03 4.15
CA VAL A 161 6.41 -0.02 3.41
C VAL A 161 6.64 -1.34 2.69
N LEU A 162 6.44 -2.48 3.38
CA LEU A 162 6.57 -3.80 2.76
C LEU A 162 5.60 -4.00 1.59
N LEU A 163 4.34 -3.57 1.74
CA LEU A 163 3.34 -3.68 0.66
C LEU A 163 3.70 -2.80 -0.54
N THR A 164 4.23 -1.60 -0.31
CA THR A 164 4.69 -0.70 -1.37
C THR A 164 5.88 -1.30 -2.11
N VAL A 165 6.91 -1.74 -1.37
CA VAL A 165 8.09 -2.41 -1.95
C VAL A 165 7.69 -3.68 -2.72
N LYS A 166 6.75 -4.47 -2.18
CA LYS A 166 6.24 -5.66 -2.89
C LYS A 166 5.55 -5.27 -4.18
N LYS A 167 4.71 -4.24 -4.17
CA LYS A 167 4.00 -3.76 -5.37
C LYS A 167 4.98 -3.28 -6.46
N GLU A 168 6.00 -2.49 -6.08
CA GLU A 168 7.05 -2.04 -7.01
C GLU A 168 7.85 -3.21 -7.57
N ARG A 169 8.14 -4.22 -6.73
CA ARG A 169 8.85 -5.43 -7.14
C ARG A 169 8.07 -6.29 -8.12
N ASP A 170 6.73 -6.30 -8.03
CA ASP A 170 5.85 -7.22 -8.75
C ASP A 170 5.37 -6.64 -10.10
N LEU A 171 5.60 -5.36 -10.36
CA LEU A 171 5.21 -4.70 -11.61
C LEU A 171 6.40 -4.46 -12.54
N ASP A 172 6.12 -4.47 -13.85
CA ASP A 172 7.02 -3.94 -14.88
C ASP A 172 6.94 -2.41 -14.89
N PRO A 173 8.07 -1.68 -14.78
CA PRO A 173 8.07 -0.22 -14.62
C PRO A 173 7.60 0.53 -15.87
N LEU A 174 7.67 -0.07 -17.07
CA LEU A 174 7.24 0.56 -18.31
C LEU A 174 5.74 0.45 -18.55
N THR A 175 5.20 -0.76 -18.35
CA THR A 175 3.82 -1.11 -18.72
C THR A 175 2.87 -1.17 -17.53
N LEU A 176 3.40 -1.18 -16.30
CA LEU A 176 2.67 -1.35 -15.03
C LEU A 176 1.89 -2.69 -14.95
N LEU A 177 2.16 -3.61 -15.86
CA LEU A 177 1.68 -4.98 -15.78
C LEU A 177 2.47 -5.77 -14.74
N LEU A 178 1.97 -6.94 -14.36
CA LEU A 178 2.78 -7.87 -13.59
C LEU A 178 4.05 -8.24 -14.36
N ASN A 179 5.16 -8.38 -13.64
CA ASN A 179 6.39 -8.86 -14.23
C ASN A 179 6.48 -10.41 -14.15
N ARG A 180 7.51 -10.96 -14.77
CA ARG A 180 7.78 -12.42 -14.80
C ARG A 180 7.74 -13.05 -13.41
N ARG A 181 8.37 -12.42 -12.42
CA ARG A 181 8.42 -12.92 -11.04
C ARG A 181 7.03 -13.01 -10.41
N ALA A 182 6.26 -11.95 -10.52
CA ALA A 182 4.90 -11.88 -9.97
C ALA A 182 3.99 -12.93 -10.62
N PHE A 183 4.16 -13.22 -11.91
CA PHE A 183 3.44 -14.27 -12.60
C PHE A 183 3.66 -15.64 -11.94
N PHE A 184 4.91 -16.07 -11.81
CA PHE A 184 5.23 -17.38 -11.21
C PHE A 184 4.84 -17.50 -9.74
N GLU A 185 4.78 -16.37 -8.99
CA GLU A 185 4.30 -16.35 -7.61
C GLU A 185 2.75 -16.44 -7.54
N GLN A 186 2.01 -15.82 -8.47
CA GLN A 186 0.56 -15.67 -8.37
C GLN A 186 -0.24 -16.68 -9.20
N ALA A 187 0.24 -17.09 -10.37
CA ALA A 187 -0.52 -17.95 -11.27
C ALA A 187 -0.91 -19.31 -10.64
N PRO A 188 -0.03 -20.03 -9.91
CA PRO A 188 -0.41 -21.31 -9.30
C PRO A 188 -1.56 -21.15 -8.29
N ALA A 189 -1.52 -20.10 -7.45
CA ALA A 189 -2.57 -19.84 -6.47
C ALA A 189 -3.89 -19.41 -7.12
N ARG A 190 -3.83 -18.71 -8.27
CA ARG A 190 -5.02 -18.34 -9.04
C ARG A 190 -5.70 -19.55 -9.63
N ILE A 191 -4.92 -20.42 -10.29
CA ILE A 191 -5.42 -21.66 -10.91
C ILE A 191 -6.06 -22.57 -9.84
N GLN A 192 -5.42 -22.74 -8.69
CA GLN A 192 -5.93 -23.60 -7.60
C GLN A 192 -7.20 -23.07 -6.93
N ARG A 193 -7.41 -21.74 -6.87
CA ARG A 193 -8.60 -21.14 -6.24
C ARG A 193 -9.85 -21.21 -7.09
N SER A 194 -9.72 -21.38 -8.39
CA SER A 194 -10.87 -21.54 -9.29
C SER A 194 -11.48 -22.94 -9.11
N ARG A 195 -12.67 -22.99 -8.55
CA ARG A 195 -13.37 -24.27 -8.33
C ARG A 195 -13.93 -24.87 -9.62
N HIS A 196 -14.11 -24.09 -10.69
CA HIS A 196 -14.70 -24.52 -11.96
C HIS A 196 -14.07 -23.72 -13.10
N GLY A 197 -13.73 -24.40 -14.19
CA GLY A 197 -13.26 -23.80 -15.43
C GLY A 197 -11.82 -24.16 -15.81
N LEU A 198 -11.59 -24.14 -17.08
CA LEU A 198 -10.28 -24.22 -17.69
C LEU A 198 -9.55 -22.88 -17.54
N TRP A 199 -8.26 -22.96 -17.51
CA TRP A 199 -7.41 -21.79 -17.66
C TRP A 199 -6.77 -21.82 -19.04
N ALA A 200 -6.67 -20.66 -19.69
CA ALA A 200 -5.92 -20.53 -20.92
C ALA A 200 -4.69 -19.66 -20.67
N LEU A 201 -3.57 -20.15 -21.15
CA LEU A 201 -2.31 -19.41 -21.20
C LEU A 201 -2.09 -18.93 -22.64
N LEU A 202 -2.00 -17.62 -22.79
CA LEU A 202 -1.67 -16.95 -24.06
C LEU A 202 -0.28 -16.35 -23.92
N ILE A 203 0.63 -16.71 -24.81
CA ILE A 203 1.91 -16.00 -24.96
C ILE A 203 1.79 -15.13 -26.22
N CYS A 204 2.10 -13.85 -26.07
CA CYS A 204 2.00 -12.85 -27.13
C CYS A 204 3.35 -12.16 -27.31
N ASP A 205 3.71 -11.92 -28.57
CA ASP A 205 4.92 -11.18 -28.93
C ASP A 205 4.61 -10.20 -30.07
N VAL A 206 5.16 -9.00 -29.97
CA VAL A 206 4.96 -7.93 -30.95
C VAL A 206 5.79 -8.21 -32.20
N ASP A 207 5.12 -8.37 -33.33
CA ASP A 207 5.80 -8.66 -34.59
C ASP A 207 6.68 -7.47 -35.03
N HIS A 208 7.90 -7.81 -35.47
CA HIS A 208 8.86 -6.80 -35.97
C HIS A 208 9.23 -5.67 -35.00
N PHE A 209 9.12 -5.91 -33.69
CA PHE A 209 9.38 -4.88 -32.67
C PHE A 209 10.79 -4.28 -32.77
N LYS A 210 11.80 -5.09 -33.10
CA LYS A 210 13.15 -4.61 -33.35
C LYS A 210 13.19 -3.58 -34.48
N GLN A 211 12.47 -3.79 -35.59
CA GLN A 211 12.43 -2.83 -36.71
C GLN A 211 11.78 -1.51 -36.29
N ILE A 212 10.78 -1.55 -35.41
CA ILE A 212 10.17 -0.34 -34.84
C ILE A 212 11.22 0.46 -34.07
N ASN A 213 11.97 -0.20 -33.17
CA ASN A 213 13.03 0.45 -32.41
C ASN A 213 14.15 1.01 -33.31
N ASP A 214 14.58 0.22 -34.31
CA ASP A 214 15.66 0.62 -35.23
C ASP A 214 15.24 1.80 -36.13
N THR A 215 13.95 1.92 -36.47
CA THR A 215 13.44 2.95 -37.38
C THR A 215 12.97 4.22 -36.64
N LEU A 216 12.30 4.08 -35.50
CA LEU A 216 11.61 5.17 -34.79
C LEU A 216 12.26 5.48 -33.42
N GLY A 217 13.26 4.70 -33.02
CA GLY A 217 13.94 4.85 -31.73
C GLY A 217 13.20 4.16 -30.56
N HIS A 218 13.93 3.94 -29.49
CA HIS A 218 13.43 3.23 -28.29
C HIS A 218 12.22 3.90 -27.62
N ALA A 219 12.13 5.22 -27.67
CA ALA A 219 10.97 5.93 -27.11
C ALA A 219 9.66 5.57 -27.82
N ALA A 220 9.69 5.35 -29.14
CA ALA A 220 8.54 4.89 -29.90
C ALA A 220 8.22 3.42 -29.59
N GLY A 221 9.24 2.57 -29.43
CA GLY A 221 9.04 1.20 -28.96
C GLY A 221 8.40 1.13 -27.56
N ASP A 222 8.79 1.99 -26.64
CA ASP A 222 8.19 2.10 -25.32
C ASP A 222 6.68 2.46 -25.39
N GLU A 223 6.30 3.40 -26.26
CA GLU A 223 4.90 3.73 -26.49
C GLU A 223 4.10 2.57 -27.07
N VAL A 224 4.70 1.80 -27.99
CA VAL A 224 4.11 0.58 -28.54
C VAL A 224 3.84 -0.42 -27.42
N LEU A 225 4.82 -0.69 -26.55
CA LEU A 225 4.66 -1.63 -25.44
C LEU A 225 3.57 -1.18 -24.44
N ARG A 226 3.49 0.13 -24.15
CA ARG A 226 2.41 0.69 -23.31
C ARG A 226 1.04 0.51 -23.96
N SER A 227 0.96 0.65 -25.27
CA SER A 227 -0.28 0.50 -26.02
C SER A 227 -0.72 -0.96 -26.07
N VAL A 228 0.22 -1.90 -26.29
CA VAL A 228 -0.03 -3.34 -26.21
C VAL A 228 -0.58 -3.70 -24.83
N ALA A 229 0.07 -3.23 -23.77
CA ALA A 229 -0.39 -3.47 -22.40
C ALA A 229 -1.84 -3.00 -22.17
N LYS A 230 -2.21 -1.80 -22.67
CA LYS A 230 -3.59 -1.28 -22.57
C LYS A 230 -4.59 -2.18 -23.29
N VAL A 231 -4.29 -2.64 -24.49
CA VAL A 231 -5.18 -3.54 -25.24
C VAL A 231 -5.32 -4.88 -24.52
N LEU A 232 -4.25 -5.47 -24.02
CA LEU A 232 -4.32 -6.73 -23.26
C LEU A 232 -5.21 -6.58 -22.02
N VAL A 233 -5.03 -5.51 -21.24
CA VAL A 233 -5.84 -5.24 -20.04
C VAL A 233 -7.31 -4.98 -20.38
N SER A 234 -7.61 -4.24 -21.46
CA SER A 234 -9.00 -3.93 -21.84
C SER A 234 -9.79 -5.16 -22.29
N ASN A 235 -9.11 -6.23 -22.69
CA ASN A 235 -9.70 -7.50 -23.13
C ASN A 235 -9.74 -8.58 -22.05
N THR A 236 -9.27 -8.27 -20.84
CA THR A 236 -9.17 -9.21 -19.71
C THR A 236 -10.06 -8.76 -18.55
N ARG A 237 -10.41 -9.69 -17.66
CA ARG A 237 -11.14 -9.43 -16.43
C ARG A 237 -10.16 -9.18 -15.29
N HIS A 238 -10.62 -8.58 -14.19
CA HIS A 238 -9.80 -8.39 -12.97
C HIS A 238 -9.32 -9.72 -12.32
N THR A 239 -9.98 -10.83 -12.66
CA THR A 239 -9.60 -12.18 -12.23
C THR A 239 -8.45 -12.78 -13.04
N ASP A 240 -8.21 -12.27 -14.23
CA ASP A 240 -7.18 -12.74 -15.13
C ASP A 240 -5.83 -12.11 -14.77
N LEU A 241 -4.73 -12.67 -15.28
CA LEU A 241 -3.41 -12.10 -15.10
C LEU A 241 -2.87 -11.62 -16.44
N VAL A 242 -2.41 -10.38 -16.50
CA VAL A 242 -1.70 -9.81 -17.64
C VAL A 242 -0.29 -9.46 -17.20
N VAL A 243 0.69 -9.96 -17.93
CA VAL A 243 2.09 -10.01 -17.52
C VAL A 243 2.99 -9.59 -18.67
N ARG A 244 4.05 -8.85 -18.37
CA ARG A 244 5.17 -8.69 -19.29
C ARG A 244 6.32 -9.56 -18.82
N LEU A 245 6.75 -10.53 -19.67
CA LEU A 245 7.86 -11.42 -19.34
C LEU A 245 9.21 -10.72 -19.50
N GLY A 246 9.33 -9.82 -20.47
CA GLY A 246 10.53 -9.06 -20.80
C GLY A 246 10.54 -8.67 -22.29
N GLY A 247 11.30 -7.65 -22.67
CA GLY A 247 11.34 -7.19 -24.04
C GLY A 247 9.96 -6.87 -24.61
N GLU A 248 9.58 -7.57 -25.68
CA GLU A 248 8.30 -7.47 -26.39
C GLU A 248 7.33 -8.62 -26.09
N GLU A 249 7.64 -9.46 -25.09
CA GLU A 249 6.87 -10.66 -24.75
C GLU A 249 5.89 -10.41 -23.61
N PHE A 250 4.63 -10.83 -23.82
CA PHE A 250 3.55 -10.74 -22.85
C PHE A 250 2.89 -12.10 -22.63
N VAL A 251 2.36 -12.30 -21.42
CA VAL A 251 1.57 -13.47 -21.07
C VAL A 251 0.23 -13.02 -20.53
N VAL A 252 -0.83 -13.71 -20.94
CA VAL A 252 -2.16 -13.55 -20.39
C VAL A 252 -2.63 -14.90 -19.88
N LEU A 253 -3.05 -14.97 -18.62
CA LEU A 253 -3.67 -16.15 -18.01
C LEU A 253 -5.15 -15.84 -17.81
N LEU A 254 -6.00 -16.47 -18.61
CA LEU A 254 -7.45 -16.28 -18.63
C LEU A 254 -8.19 -17.43 -17.97
N ASN A 255 -9.22 -17.12 -17.18
CA ASN A 255 -10.20 -18.13 -16.80
C ASN A 255 -11.27 -18.22 -17.91
N CYS A 256 -11.41 -19.41 -18.53
CA CYS A 256 -12.30 -19.63 -19.68
C CYS A 256 -12.97 -21.00 -19.63
N ASP A 257 -14.02 -21.16 -20.45
CA ASP A 257 -14.80 -22.40 -20.49
C ASP A 257 -14.30 -23.38 -21.57
N SER A 258 -13.50 -22.89 -22.53
CA SER A 258 -12.98 -23.70 -23.65
C SER A 258 -11.78 -23.07 -24.34
N LEU A 259 -11.02 -23.88 -25.06
CA LEU A 259 -9.94 -23.41 -25.96
C LEU A 259 -10.48 -22.39 -26.98
N HIS A 260 -11.65 -22.67 -27.55
CA HIS A 260 -12.28 -21.77 -28.51
C HIS A 260 -12.53 -20.38 -27.93
N CYS A 261 -13.05 -20.29 -26.69
CA CYS A 261 -13.23 -19.01 -26.02
C CYS A 261 -11.90 -18.25 -25.85
N ALA A 262 -10.83 -18.96 -25.48
CA ALA A 262 -9.50 -18.35 -25.37
C ALA A 262 -8.97 -17.83 -26.70
N CYS A 263 -9.17 -18.59 -27.79
CA CYS A 263 -8.82 -18.19 -29.16
C CYS A 263 -9.58 -16.92 -29.60
N VAL A 264 -10.88 -16.85 -29.34
CA VAL A 264 -11.69 -15.65 -29.64
C VAL A 264 -11.17 -14.42 -28.93
N VAL A 265 -10.77 -14.54 -27.65
CA VAL A 265 -10.16 -13.43 -26.90
C VAL A 265 -8.81 -13.03 -27.49
N ALA A 266 -7.96 -14.02 -27.81
CA ALA A 266 -6.65 -13.76 -28.42
C ALA A 266 -6.79 -13.08 -29.80
N ASP A 267 -7.72 -13.54 -30.63
CA ASP A 267 -7.95 -12.99 -31.96
C ASP A 267 -8.52 -11.56 -31.90
N ARG A 268 -9.41 -11.29 -30.97
CA ARG A 268 -9.88 -9.93 -30.70
C ARG A 268 -8.75 -8.99 -30.27
N MET A 269 -7.81 -9.44 -29.42
CA MET A 269 -6.63 -8.67 -29.07
C MET A 269 -5.75 -8.39 -30.30
N ARG A 270 -5.49 -9.43 -31.11
CA ARG A 270 -4.73 -9.33 -32.36
C ARG A 270 -5.33 -8.32 -33.34
N GLU A 271 -6.64 -8.34 -33.53
CA GLU A 271 -7.35 -7.41 -34.42
C GLU A 271 -7.26 -5.97 -33.91
N GLN A 272 -7.43 -5.74 -32.60
CA GLN A 272 -7.29 -4.41 -32.02
C GLN A 272 -5.86 -3.85 -32.15
N PHE A 273 -4.83 -4.69 -32.16
CA PHE A 273 -3.47 -4.24 -32.50
C PHE A 273 -3.38 -3.80 -33.95
N ALA A 274 -3.97 -4.55 -34.88
CA ALA A 274 -3.91 -4.27 -36.30
C ALA A 274 -4.74 -3.03 -36.72
N GLU A 275 -5.86 -2.77 -36.03
CA GLU A 275 -6.70 -1.59 -36.29
C GLU A 275 -6.04 -0.26 -35.86
N GLY A 276 -5.00 -0.35 -35.02
CA GLY A 276 -4.30 0.82 -34.51
C GLY A 276 -5.20 1.67 -33.62
N GLY A 277 -5.16 1.46 -32.31
CA GLY A 277 -5.80 2.40 -31.38
C GLY A 277 -5.35 3.83 -31.69
N SER A 278 -6.19 4.81 -31.45
CA SER A 278 -6.03 6.25 -31.80
C SER A 278 -4.72 6.91 -31.39
N ALA A 279 -3.86 6.20 -30.67
CA ALA A 279 -2.52 6.64 -30.24
C ALA A 279 -1.37 6.13 -31.14
N MET A 280 -1.60 5.16 -32.04
CA MET A 280 -0.54 4.58 -32.87
C MET A 280 -0.67 5.03 -34.32
N ARG A 281 0.33 5.78 -34.82
CA ARG A 281 0.45 6.17 -36.23
C ARG A 281 0.84 5.03 -37.17
N GLN A 282 1.12 3.82 -36.66
CA GLN A 282 1.55 2.65 -37.42
C GLN A 282 0.70 1.41 -37.10
N LYS A 283 0.45 0.57 -38.14
CA LYS A 283 -0.17 -0.75 -37.94
C LYS A 283 0.78 -1.63 -37.14
N LEU A 284 0.34 -2.06 -35.99
CA LEU A 284 1.05 -3.00 -35.14
C LEU A 284 0.43 -4.37 -35.30
N THR A 285 1.24 -5.43 -35.44
CA THR A 285 0.76 -6.80 -35.39
C THR A 285 1.43 -7.56 -34.26
N ALA A 286 0.76 -8.57 -33.76
CA ALA A 286 1.30 -9.49 -32.77
C ALA A 286 0.90 -10.93 -33.10
N SER A 287 1.75 -11.85 -32.72
CA SER A 287 1.52 -13.29 -32.85
C SER A 287 1.23 -13.90 -31.49
N PHE A 288 0.36 -14.92 -31.46
CA PHE A 288 -0.09 -15.55 -30.24
C PHE A 288 0.06 -17.07 -30.29
N GLY A 289 0.53 -17.65 -29.18
CA GLY A 289 0.43 -19.08 -28.87
C GLY A 289 -0.57 -19.28 -27.72
N VAL A 290 -1.56 -20.16 -27.91
CA VAL A 290 -2.66 -20.37 -26.95
C VAL A 290 -2.75 -21.82 -26.53
N VAL A 291 -2.73 -22.07 -25.21
CA VAL A 291 -2.85 -23.41 -24.60
C VAL A 291 -3.84 -23.35 -23.44
N VAL A 292 -4.66 -24.39 -23.27
CA VAL A 292 -5.50 -24.55 -22.09
C VAL A 292 -4.90 -25.53 -21.09
N LEU A 293 -5.06 -25.25 -19.81
CA LEU A 293 -4.59 -26.07 -18.68
C LEU A 293 -5.68 -26.20 -17.62
N GLU A 294 -5.69 -27.33 -16.92
CA GLU A 294 -6.69 -27.67 -15.90
C GLU A 294 -6.14 -27.51 -14.48
N SER A 295 -4.82 -27.50 -14.35
CA SER A 295 -4.18 -27.50 -13.03
C SER A 295 -2.88 -26.67 -13.01
N ALA A 296 -2.50 -26.22 -11.82
CA ALA A 296 -1.25 -25.48 -11.63
C ALA A 296 0.01 -26.30 -11.94
N GLN A 297 -0.06 -27.64 -11.84
CA GLN A 297 1.03 -28.54 -12.17
C GLN A 297 1.38 -28.49 -13.67
N GLN A 298 0.40 -28.19 -14.52
CA GLN A 298 0.58 -28.07 -15.97
C GLN A 298 1.16 -26.72 -16.41
N LEU A 299 1.31 -25.74 -15.49
CA LEU A 299 1.68 -24.37 -15.85
C LEU A 299 3.00 -24.29 -16.64
N GLN A 300 4.05 -25.02 -16.22
CA GLN A 300 5.33 -24.99 -16.92
C GLN A 300 5.23 -25.62 -18.30
N SER A 301 4.57 -26.78 -18.41
CA SER A 301 4.32 -27.44 -19.69
C SER A 301 3.48 -26.58 -20.63
N ALA A 302 2.49 -25.84 -20.08
CA ALA A 302 1.66 -24.94 -20.87
C ALA A 302 2.48 -23.74 -21.40
N ILE A 303 3.42 -23.22 -20.62
CA ILE A 303 4.34 -22.16 -21.08
C ILE A 303 5.19 -22.68 -22.25
N ASP A 304 5.84 -23.83 -22.07
CA ASP A 304 6.73 -24.39 -23.09
C ASP A 304 5.97 -24.67 -24.40
N GLN A 305 4.73 -25.17 -24.32
CA GLN A 305 3.87 -25.43 -25.47
C GLN A 305 3.37 -24.14 -26.13
N ALA A 306 2.92 -23.15 -25.33
CA ALA A 306 2.47 -21.86 -25.86
C ALA A 306 3.60 -21.12 -26.58
N ASP A 307 4.84 -21.23 -26.09
CA ASP A 307 6.01 -20.66 -26.74
C ASP A 307 6.31 -21.35 -28.08
N ALA A 308 6.21 -22.69 -28.14
CA ALA A 308 6.35 -23.44 -29.39
C ALA A 308 5.26 -23.05 -30.43
N LEU A 309 4.02 -22.83 -29.98
CA LEU A 309 2.91 -22.36 -30.84
C LEU A 309 3.12 -20.91 -31.30
N LEU A 310 3.60 -20.03 -30.44
CA LEU A 310 4.00 -18.67 -30.82
C LEU A 310 5.11 -18.66 -31.86
N TYR A 311 6.12 -19.51 -31.71
CA TYR A 311 7.15 -19.68 -32.71
C TYR A 311 6.59 -20.16 -34.05
N LEU A 312 5.63 -21.09 -34.02
CA LEU A 312 4.93 -21.53 -35.23
C LEU A 312 4.16 -20.40 -35.89
N ALA A 313 3.43 -19.57 -35.08
CA ALA A 313 2.73 -18.40 -35.58
C ALA A 313 3.68 -17.42 -36.29
N LYS A 314 4.85 -17.14 -35.69
CA LYS A 314 5.87 -16.28 -36.30
C LYS A 314 6.44 -16.85 -37.61
N ARG A 315 6.69 -18.16 -37.67
CA ARG A 315 7.22 -18.83 -38.88
C ARG A 315 6.23 -18.94 -40.03
N THR A 316 4.94 -19.06 -39.72
CA THR A 316 3.87 -19.27 -40.74
C THR A 316 3.26 -17.95 -41.23
N GLY A 317 3.90 -16.78 -40.97
CA GLY A 317 3.51 -15.51 -41.57
C GLY A 317 3.10 -14.44 -40.58
N ARG A 318 3.25 -14.66 -39.25
CA ARG A 318 2.94 -13.69 -38.19
C ARG A 318 1.46 -13.25 -38.16
N ASN A 319 1.14 -12.29 -37.30
CA ASN A 319 -0.21 -11.70 -37.13
C ASN A 319 -1.30 -12.78 -37.07
N LYS A 320 -1.16 -13.77 -36.22
CA LYS A 320 -2.10 -14.89 -36.07
C LYS A 320 -2.08 -15.49 -34.67
N VAL A 321 -3.13 -16.22 -34.39
CA VAL A 321 -3.31 -17.05 -33.22
C VAL A 321 -3.11 -18.51 -33.62
N VAL A 322 -2.23 -19.22 -32.91
CA VAL A 322 -2.05 -20.66 -33.04
C VAL A 322 -2.31 -21.33 -31.72
N SER A 323 -3.11 -22.38 -31.68
CA SER A 323 -3.56 -23.00 -30.43
C SER A 323 -3.46 -24.51 -30.45
N ALA A 324 -3.29 -25.10 -29.26
CA ALA A 324 -3.43 -26.55 -29.03
C ALA A 324 -3.93 -26.82 -27.60
N PRO A 325 -4.59 -27.96 -27.31
CA PRO A 325 -4.77 -28.46 -25.97
C PRO A 325 -3.42 -28.80 -25.34
N VAL A 326 -3.28 -28.74 -23.99
CA VAL A 326 -2.05 -29.22 -23.32
C VAL A 326 -1.88 -30.72 -23.58
N THR A 327 -0.73 -31.09 -24.06
CA THR A 327 -0.32 -32.49 -24.20
C THR A 327 0.85 -32.78 -23.25
N GLU A 328 0.90 -34.01 -22.69
CA GLU A 328 2.00 -34.39 -21.77
C GLU A 328 3.34 -34.57 -22.52
N LYS A 329 3.31 -34.65 -23.87
CA LYS A 329 4.51 -34.75 -24.72
C LYS A 329 4.54 -33.65 -25.77
N PRO A 330 5.61 -32.84 -25.87
CA PRO A 330 5.75 -31.79 -26.89
C PRO A 330 5.78 -32.28 -28.34
N ALA A 331 5.96 -33.60 -28.58
CA ALA A 331 6.15 -34.18 -29.92
C ALA A 331 4.86 -34.38 -30.74
N ASP A 332 3.67 -34.32 -30.10
CA ASP A 332 2.40 -34.64 -30.75
C ASP A 332 1.55 -33.41 -31.09
N LEU A 333 2.17 -32.26 -31.31
CA LEU A 333 1.50 -31.01 -31.66
C LEU A 333 0.91 -31.06 -33.07
N LEU A 334 -0.31 -31.58 -33.19
CA LEU A 334 -1.18 -31.23 -34.32
C LEU A 334 -1.78 -29.85 -34.04
N ALA A 335 -1.04 -28.81 -34.44
CA ALA A 335 -1.49 -27.41 -34.25
C ALA A 335 -2.62 -27.10 -35.24
N THR A 336 -3.74 -26.61 -34.73
CA THR A 336 -4.83 -26.08 -35.52
C THR A 336 -4.77 -24.55 -35.50
N ALA A 337 -4.73 -23.91 -36.67
CA ALA A 337 -4.87 -22.46 -36.75
C ALA A 337 -6.32 -22.10 -36.38
N CYS A 338 -6.50 -21.13 -35.49
CA CYS A 338 -7.79 -20.56 -35.18
C CYS A 338 -8.19 -19.49 -36.17
#